data_a003a3ba32bb48b1786b52886b323929
#
_entry.id   a003a3ba32bb48b1786b52886b323929
#
_cell.length_a   1.000
_cell.length_b   1.000
_cell.length_c   1.000
_cell.angle_alpha   90.00
_cell.angle_beta   90.00
_cell.angle_gamma   90.00
#
_symmetry.space_group_name_H-M   'P 1'
#
loop_
_entity.id
_entity.type
_entity.pdbx_description
1 polymer ?
#
loop_
_entity_poly.entity_id
_entity_poly.type
_entity_poly.pdbx_seq_one_letter_code
_entity_poly.pdbx_strand_id
1 'polypeptide(L)'
;KDMESGLFDKDKARFILADLLIIDPHYYQLGGCDLEGNDMTNELSWLILEAAHELNTSANLTVRVHDNMDPALFKKAVSYVFNDRNAWPRFSGHKGMMNYAKNQGVSEKDALERQAVGCGWSAVPGKEFCMNDVIKINCVKVFEVAFQEMMLAYHDAAPTDKEKYAPSLERLYDIYRAHLKRAVKVIADCVEFYNQYQH
;
A
#
# COMPACT_ATOMS: atom_id res chain seq x y z
N LYS A 1 30.37 3.82 -5.94
CA LYS A 1 31.58 3.03 -6.24
C LYS A 1 31.89 3.03 -7.72
N ASP A 2 31.02 2.53 -8.62
CA ASP A 2 31.32 2.40 -10.05
C ASP A 2 31.39 3.75 -10.77
N MET A 3 30.54 4.71 -10.40
CA MET A 3 30.65 6.10 -10.87
C MET A 3 31.86 6.79 -10.29
N GLU A 4 32.17 6.60 -9.00
CA GLU A 4 33.37 7.15 -8.35
C GLU A 4 34.64 6.58 -8.93
N SER A 5 34.66 5.33 -9.37
CA SER A 5 35.78 4.70 -10.05
C SER A 5 35.93 5.11 -11.52
N GLY A 6 34.96 5.87 -12.06
CA GLY A 6 34.96 6.29 -13.46
C GLY A 6 34.57 5.18 -14.44
N LEU A 7 34.02 4.05 -13.96
CA LEU A 7 33.57 2.94 -14.82
C LEU A 7 32.44 3.39 -15.75
N PHE A 8 31.54 4.23 -15.25
CA PHE A 8 30.50 4.92 -16.03
C PHE A 8 30.05 6.22 -15.37
N ASP A 9 29.51 7.11 -16.19
CA ASP A 9 28.96 8.40 -15.78
C ASP A 9 27.48 8.28 -15.34
N LYS A 10 26.90 9.40 -14.94
CA LYS A 10 25.50 9.45 -14.50
C LYS A 10 24.51 9.08 -15.60
N ASP A 11 24.78 9.46 -16.85
CA ASP A 11 23.90 9.20 -17.98
C ASP A 11 23.85 7.70 -18.28
N LYS A 12 24.99 7.03 -18.24
CA LYS A 12 25.06 5.57 -18.37
C LYS A 12 24.42 4.87 -17.20
N ALA A 13 24.61 5.36 -15.97
CA ALA A 13 23.92 4.83 -14.79
C ALA A 13 22.41 4.94 -14.94
N ARG A 14 21.91 6.09 -15.34
CA ARG A 14 20.47 6.33 -15.56
C ARG A 14 19.91 5.44 -16.68
N PHE A 15 20.63 5.26 -17.77
CA PHE A 15 20.26 4.35 -18.83
C PHE A 15 20.12 2.90 -18.35
N ILE A 16 21.09 2.39 -17.58
CA ILE A 16 21.05 1.04 -16.99
C ILE A 16 19.85 0.89 -16.04
N LEU A 17 19.56 1.92 -15.23
CA LEU A 17 18.41 1.90 -14.33
C LEU A 17 17.09 1.96 -15.08
N ALA A 18 17.01 2.71 -16.17
CA ALA A 18 15.84 2.75 -17.04
C ALA A 18 15.59 1.37 -17.68
N ASP A 19 16.64 0.72 -18.18
CA ASP A 19 16.58 -0.63 -18.73
C ASP A 19 16.09 -1.64 -17.67
N LEU A 20 16.61 -1.57 -16.44
CA LEU A 20 16.15 -2.37 -15.32
C LEU A 20 14.65 -2.17 -15.04
N LEU A 21 14.19 -0.94 -15.00
CA LEU A 21 12.78 -0.63 -14.73
C LEU A 21 11.82 -1.13 -15.84
N ILE A 22 12.30 -1.27 -17.07
CA ILE A 22 11.55 -1.83 -18.20
C ILE A 22 11.52 -3.36 -18.12
N ILE A 23 12.68 -3.99 -17.89
CA ILE A 23 12.81 -5.45 -17.90
C ILE A 23 12.18 -6.06 -16.66
N ASP A 24 12.35 -5.41 -15.50
CA ASP A 24 11.87 -5.87 -14.21
C ASP A 24 11.03 -4.78 -13.53
N PRO A 25 9.75 -4.61 -13.89
CA PRO A 25 8.88 -3.59 -13.29
C PRO A 25 8.39 -3.98 -11.89
N HIS A 26 9.17 -4.74 -11.13
CA HIS A 26 8.84 -5.15 -9.78
C HIS A 26 8.93 -3.98 -8.78
N TYR A 27 8.84 -4.31 -7.49
CA TYR A 27 8.67 -3.32 -6.45
C TYR A 27 10.02 -2.80 -5.95
N TYR A 28 10.23 -1.50 -6.10
CA TYR A 28 11.42 -0.79 -5.62
C TYR A 28 11.04 0.20 -4.53
N GLN A 29 11.88 0.32 -3.51
CA GLN A 29 11.72 1.31 -2.45
C GLN A 29 12.92 2.26 -2.45
N LEU A 30 12.63 3.56 -2.43
CA LEU A 30 13.61 4.64 -2.35
C LEU A 30 13.55 5.31 -0.98
N GLY A 31 14.70 5.76 -0.50
CA GLY A 31 14.82 6.44 0.78
C GLY A 31 14.59 5.50 1.97
N GLY A 32 14.04 6.04 3.03
CA GLY A 32 13.93 5.40 4.33
C GLY A 32 14.97 5.96 5.29
N CYS A 33 15.05 5.40 6.48
CA CYS A 33 16.03 5.79 7.48
C CYS A 33 16.69 4.57 8.12
N ASP A 34 17.84 4.79 8.75
CA ASP A 34 18.51 3.83 9.61
C ASP A 34 17.87 3.74 11.01
N LEU A 35 18.46 2.95 11.91
CA LEU A 35 17.99 2.79 13.29
C LEU A 35 18.08 4.08 14.11
N GLU A 36 19.01 4.94 13.77
CA GLU A 36 19.24 6.25 14.39
C GLU A 36 18.30 7.33 13.82
N GLY A 37 17.52 7.01 12.77
CA GLY A 37 16.61 7.94 12.11
C GLY A 37 17.27 8.84 11.06
N ASN A 38 18.52 8.55 10.67
CA ASN A 38 19.19 9.30 9.60
C ASN A 38 18.61 8.93 8.24
N ASP A 39 18.50 9.92 7.37
CA ASP A 39 18.01 9.72 6.00
C ASP A 39 18.97 8.86 5.17
N MET A 40 18.42 7.83 4.53
CA MET A 40 19.16 6.91 3.65
C MET A 40 19.06 7.31 2.17
N THR A 41 18.49 8.47 1.88
CA THR A 41 18.46 9.02 0.52
C THR A 41 19.90 9.23 0.01
N ASN A 42 20.15 8.75 -1.19
CA ASN A 42 21.46 8.83 -1.84
C ASN A 42 21.32 9.10 -3.34
N GLU A 43 22.44 9.24 -4.04
CA GLU A 43 22.45 9.53 -5.47
C GLU A 43 21.67 8.50 -6.30
N LEU A 44 21.69 7.22 -5.91
CA LEU A 44 20.92 6.17 -6.59
C LEU A 44 19.40 6.40 -6.46
N SER A 45 18.94 6.89 -5.32
CA SER A 45 17.52 7.25 -5.12
C SER A 45 17.05 8.30 -6.13
N TRP A 46 17.87 9.29 -6.39
CA TRP A 46 17.62 10.33 -7.39
C TRP A 46 17.62 9.79 -8.80
N LEU A 47 18.65 9.02 -9.17
CA LEU A 47 18.78 8.45 -10.52
C LEU A 47 17.62 7.52 -10.88
N ILE A 48 17.16 6.68 -9.95
CA ILE A 48 16.01 5.79 -10.16
C ILE A 48 14.71 6.60 -10.33
N LEU A 49 14.52 7.62 -9.49
CA LEU A 49 13.34 8.48 -9.57
C LEU A 49 13.27 9.23 -10.91
N GLU A 50 14.43 9.76 -11.36
CA GLU A 50 14.56 10.46 -12.64
C GLU A 50 14.37 9.52 -13.83
N ALA A 51 14.96 8.33 -13.81
CA ALA A 51 14.78 7.33 -14.86
C ALA A 51 13.31 6.91 -15.01
N ALA A 52 12.60 6.70 -13.90
CA ALA A 52 11.18 6.38 -13.93
C ALA A 52 10.32 7.52 -14.52
N HIS A 53 10.64 8.76 -14.19
CA HIS A 53 10.00 9.94 -14.76
C HIS A 53 10.22 10.05 -16.27
N GLU A 54 11.47 9.91 -16.72
CA GLU A 54 11.82 9.99 -18.15
C GLU A 54 11.14 8.88 -18.98
N LEU A 55 11.04 7.68 -18.42
CA LEU A 55 10.32 6.57 -19.06
C LEU A 55 8.81 6.81 -19.13
N ASN A 56 8.29 7.65 -18.24
CA ASN A 56 6.85 7.90 -18.06
C ASN A 56 6.02 6.60 -18.08
N THR A 57 6.55 5.57 -17.45
CA THR A 57 5.91 4.26 -17.32
C THR A 57 5.57 3.97 -15.87
N SER A 58 4.62 3.07 -15.65
CA SER A 58 4.20 2.66 -14.31
C SER A 58 5.24 1.75 -13.66
N ALA A 59 6.40 2.30 -13.28
CA ALA A 59 7.35 1.62 -12.42
C ALA A 59 6.78 1.51 -11.00
N ASN A 60 6.89 0.34 -10.37
CA ASN A 60 6.39 0.13 -9.02
C ASN A 60 7.35 0.73 -7.97
N LEU A 61 7.55 2.05 -8.04
CA LEU A 61 8.38 2.78 -7.10
C LEU A 61 7.59 3.21 -5.87
N THR A 62 8.21 3.04 -4.71
CA THR A 62 7.71 3.55 -3.43
C THR A 62 8.75 4.43 -2.78
N VAL A 63 8.40 5.65 -2.44
CA VAL A 63 9.23 6.55 -1.63
C VAL A 63 8.84 6.37 -0.17
N ARG A 64 9.79 6.00 0.68
CA ARG A 64 9.55 5.85 2.12
C ARG A 64 9.73 7.18 2.83
N VAL A 65 8.63 7.72 3.33
CA VAL A 65 8.59 9.04 3.96
C VAL A 65 8.81 8.94 5.46
N HIS A 66 9.73 9.74 5.99
CA HIS A 66 10.01 9.87 7.42
C HIS A 66 10.35 11.33 7.79
N ASP A 67 10.42 11.62 9.09
CA ASP A 67 10.53 12.99 9.59
C ASP A 67 11.81 13.73 9.14
N ASN A 68 12.92 12.99 8.97
CA ASN A 68 14.21 13.54 8.58
C ASN A 68 14.55 13.33 7.09
N MET A 69 13.56 12.99 6.29
CA MET A 69 13.73 12.77 4.85
C MET A 69 14.22 14.04 4.15
N ASP A 70 15.08 13.88 3.14
CA ASP A 70 15.46 14.98 2.25
C ASP A 70 14.19 15.63 1.64
N PRO A 71 13.89 16.89 2.02
CA PRO A 71 12.69 17.56 1.53
C PRO A 71 12.72 17.82 0.02
N ALA A 72 13.91 17.87 -0.59
CA ALA A 72 14.04 18.06 -2.02
C ALA A 72 13.61 16.79 -2.79
N LEU A 73 14.01 15.60 -2.31
CA LEU A 73 13.55 14.33 -2.89
C LEU A 73 12.02 14.18 -2.76
N PHE A 74 11.47 14.45 -1.58
CA PHE A 74 10.03 14.41 -1.37
C PHE A 74 9.28 15.34 -2.33
N LYS A 75 9.68 16.60 -2.39
CA LYS A 75 9.08 17.61 -3.27
C LYS A 75 9.14 17.17 -4.75
N LYS A 76 10.29 16.64 -5.17
CA LYS A 76 10.48 16.16 -6.54
C LYS A 76 9.56 14.97 -6.84
N ALA A 77 9.52 13.97 -5.96
CA ALA A 77 8.66 12.81 -6.10
C ALA A 77 7.18 13.18 -6.19
N VAL A 78 6.71 14.10 -5.33
CA VAL A 78 5.34 14.64 -5.39
C VAL A 78 5.09 15.35 -6.73
N SER A 79 6.03 16.16 -7.22
CA SER A 79 5.87 16.87 -8.51
C SER A 79 5.68 15.90 -9.67
N TYR A 80 6.34 14.75 -9.66
CA TYR A 80 6.19 13.73 -10.70
C TYR A 80 4.81 13.07 -10.69
N VAL A 81 4.22 12.80 -9.53
CA VAL A 81 2.85 12.29 -9.45
C VAL A 81 1.86 13.21 -10.19
N PHE A 82 2.02 14.53 -10.03
CA PHE A 82 1.15 15.50 -10.70
C PHE A 82 1.46 15.68 -12.17
N ASN A 83 2.73 15.69 -12.54
CA ASN A 83 3.17 15.95 -13.91
C ASN A 83 2.92 14.75 -14.83
N ASP A 84 3.26 13.54 -14.37
CA ASP A 84 3.22 12.33 -15.19
C ASP A 84 1.84 11.68 -15.20
N ARG A 85 1.00 11.97 -14.19
CA ARG A 85 -0.39 11.47 -14.08
C ARG A 85 -0.51 9.94 -14.15
N ASN A 86 0.56 9.24 -13.78
CA ASN A 86 0.63 7.78 -13.84
C ASN A 86 0.51 7.12 -12.44
N ALA A 87 0.22 7.90 -11.39
CA ALA A 87 0.10 7.48 -9.99
C ALA A 87 1.41 6.96 -9.35
N TRP A 88 2.56 7.28 -9.91
CA TRP A 88 3.88 6.90 -9.40
C TRP A 88 4.78 8.13 -9.21
N PRO A 89 5.70 8.10 -8.23
CA PRO A 89 5.90 7.05 -7.21
C PRO A 89 4.79 7.04 -6.15
N ARG A 90 4.63 5.89 -5.48
CA ARG A 90 3.82 5.77 -4.26
C ARG A 90 4.59 6.30 -3.06
N PHE A 91 3.87 6.60 -1.98
CA PHE A 91 4.45 7.02 -0.71
C PHE A 91 4.08 6.04 0.39
N SER A 92 5.06 5.64 1.19
CA SER A 92 4.87 4.77 2.35
C SER A 92 5.38 5.47 3.61
N GLY A 93 4.50 5.66 4.59
CA GLY A 93 4.85 6.32 5.85
C GLY A 93 5.65 5.41 6.77
N HIS A 94 6.85 5.84 7.14
CA HIS A 94 7.73 5.10 8.05
C HIS A 94 7.04 4.74 9.37
N LYS A 95 6.40 5.71 10.03
CA LYS A 95 5.71 5.50 11.31
C LYS A 95 4.63 4.41 11.24
N GLY A 96 3.87 4.38 10.15
CA GLY A 96 2.84 3.36 9.94
C GLY A 96 3.43 1.96 9.81
N MET A 97 4.51 1.81 9.05
CA MET A 97 5.21 0.54 8.89
C MET A 97 5.83 0.05 10.20
N MET A 98 6.46 0.94 10.96
CA MET A 98 7.06 0.61 12.25
C MET A 98 6.01 0.19 13.29
N ASN A 99 4.89 0.89 13.37
CA ASN A 99 3.79 0.54 14.27
C ASN A 99 3.16 -0.80 13.90
N TYR A 100 2.96 -1.06 12.62
CA TYR A 100 2.48 -2.36 12.15
C TYR A 100 3.42 -3.48 12.56
N ALA A 101 4.72 -3.35 12.29
CA ALA A 101 5.73 -4.34 12.63
C ALA A 101 5.79 -4.61 14.14
N LYS A 102 5.76 -3.55 14.96
CA LYS A 102 5.73 -3.65 16.41
C LYS A 102 4.51 -4.44 16.89
N ASN A 103 3.34 -4.19 16.35
CA ASN A 103 2.11 -4.91 16.71
C ASN A 103 2.14 -6.39 16.29
N GLN A 104 2.96 -6.74 15.30
CA GLN A 104 3.18 -8.12 14.85
C GLN A 104 4.36 -8.81 15.55
N GLY A 105 5.01 -8.16 16.52
CA GLY A 105 6.18 -8.71 17.21
C GLY A 105 7.44 -8.78 16.34
N VAL A 106 7.49 -8.07 15.23
CA VAL A 106 8.66 -7.99 14.34
C VAL A 106 9.72 -7.10 14.97
N SER A 107 11.00 -7.49 14.85
CA SER A 107 12.11 -6.68 15.35
C SER A 107 12.18 -5.31 14.68
N GLU A 108 12.68 -4.31 15.38
CA GLU A 108 12.81 -2.95 14.83
C GLU A 108 13.70 -2.93 13.57
N LYS A 109 14.79 -3.71 13.59
CA LYS A 109 15.64 -3.88 12.40
C LYS A 109 14.88 -4.45 11.21
N ASP A 110 14.13 -5.52 11.40
CA ASP A 110 13.35 -6.12 10.32
C ASP A 110 12.23 -5.17 9.84
N ALA A 111 11.66 -4.39 10.75
CA ALA A 111 10.68 -3.36 10.41
C ALA A 111 11.26 -2.28 9.48
N LEU A 112 12.52 -1.87 9.69
CA LEU A 112 13.21 -0.93 8.81
C LEU A 112 13.45 -1.51 7.41
N GLU A 113 13.75 -2.80 7.31
CA GLU A 113 14.00 -3.50 6.05
C GLU A 113 12.73 -3.82 5.27
N ARG A 114 11.54 -3.63 5.86
CA ARG A 114 10.26 -3.87 5.19
C ARG A 114 10.10 -3.00 3.95
N GLN A 115 9.71 -3.62 2.87
CA GLN A 115 9.43 -2.98 1.59
C GLN A 115 7.93 -3.05 1.27
N ALA A 116 7.46 -2.04 0.55
CA ALA A 116 6.13 -2.09 -0.04
C ALA A 116 6.12 -3.07 -1.22
N VAL A 117 5.25 -4.07 -1.14
CA VAL A 117 5.05 -5.09 -2.17
C VAL A 117 3.60 -5.05 -2.63
N GLY A 118 3.32 -5.22 -3.91
CA GLY A 118 1.96 -5.13 -4.42
C GLY A 118 1.31 -3.77 -4.19
N CYS A 119 0.01 -3.76 -4.00
CA CYS A 119 -0.78 -2.53 -3.91
C CYS A 119 -0.83 -1.89 -2.51
N GLY A 120 -0.26 -2.51 -1.49
CA GLY A 120 -0.31 -1.98 -0.12
C GLY A 120 0.19 -2.96 0.93
N TRP A 121 0.90 -3.97 0.51
CA TRP A 121 1.52 -4.98 1.36
C TRP A 121 2.90 -4.53 1.80
N SER A 122 3.40 -5.11 2.86
CA SER A 122 4.78 -4.94 3.26
C SER A 122 5.38 -6.26 3.68
N ALA A 123 6.61 -6.52 3.26
CA ALA A 123 7.34 -7.73 3.63
C ALA A 123 8.81 -7.42 3.90
N VAL A 124 9.44 -8.21 4.75
CA VAL A 124 10.88 -8.19 4.96
C VAL A 124 11.53 -9.09 3.89
N PRO A 125 12.33 -8.52 2.96
CA PRO A 125 12.97 -9.30 1.90
C PRO A 125 13.76 -10.48 2.45
N GLY A 126 13.54 -11.66 1.87
CA GLY A 126 14.22 -12.90 2.27
C GLY A 126 13.75 -13.53 3.59
N LYS A 127 12.80 -12.91 4.31
CA LYS A 127 12.28 -13.42 5.59
C LYS A 127 10.77 -13.63 5.58
N GLU A 128 10.03 -12.83 4.82
CA GLU A 128 8.57 -12.90 4.76
C GLU A 128 8.10 -13.12 3.34
N PHE A 129 7.08 -13.94 3.21
CA PHE A 129 6.30 -14.07 1.99
C PHE A 129 4.91 -13.49 2.23
N CYS A 130 4.55 -12.46 1.48
CA CYS A 130 3.20 -11.91 1.51
C CYS A 130 2.30 -12.68 0.57
N MET A 131 1.37 -13.45 1.11
CA MET A 131 0.28 -14.02 0.33
C MET A 131 -0.72 -12.91 0.02
N ASN A 132 -0.70 -12.45 -1.22
CA ASN A 132 -1.59 -11.39 -1.70
C ASN A 132 -2.85 -12.01 -2.30
N ASP A 133 -3.95 -11.27 -2.22
CA ASP A 133 -5.17 -11.55 -3.00
C ASP A 133 -5.78 -12.95 -2.77
N VAL A 134 -5.53 -13.57 -1.63
CA VAL A 134 -6.08 -14.89 -1.30
C VAL A 134 -7.60 -14.84 -1.25
N ILE A 135 -8.16 -13.76 -0.67
CA ILE A 135 -9.59 -13.54 -0.56
C ILE A 135 -9.89 -12.06 -0.75
N LYS A 136 -10.97 -11.75 -1.48
CA LYS A 136 -11.42 -10.38 -1.74
C LYS A 136 -12.84 -10.18 -1.21
N ILE A 137 -13.08 -9.01 -0.60
CA ILE A 137 -14.42 -8.56 -0.25
C ILE A 137 -14.94 -7.63 -1.35
N ASN A 138 -16.05 -7.99 -1.96
CA ASN A 138 -16.78 -7.08 -2.83
C ASN A 138 -17.60 -6.10 -1.99
N CYS A 139 -17.00 -4.97 -1.62
CA CYS A 139 -17.64 -3.96 -0.78
C CYS A 139 -18.91 -3.38 -1.42
N VAL A 140 -18.98 -3.31 -2.75
CA VAL A 140 -20.16 -2.84 -3.47
C VAL A 140 -21.32 -3.83 -3.29
N LYS A 141 -21.03 -5.13 -3.35
CA LYS A 141 -22.06 -6.16 -3.09
C LYS A 141 -22.54 -6.14 -1.64
N VAL A 142 -21.64 -5.93 -0.69
CA VAL A 142 -22.01 -5.75 0.72
C VAL A 142 -22.93 -4.53 0.89
N PHE A 143 -22.64 -3.44 0.20
CA PHE A 143 -23.47 -2.24 0.21
C PHE A 143 -24.85 -2.51 -0.41
N GLU A 144 -24.91 -3.17 -1.55
CA GLU A 144 -26.18 -3.54 -2.23
C GLU A 144 -27.06 -4.35 -1.29
N VAL A 145 -26.51 -5.37 -0.63
CA VAL A 145 -27.25 -6.19 0.32
C VAL A 145 -27.77 -5.36 1.50
N ALA A 146 -26.95 -4.48 2.06
CA ALA A 146 -27.35 -3.61 3.16
C ALA A 146 -28.47 -2.64 2.74
N PHE A 147 -28.37 -2.08 1.55
CA PHE A 147 -29.39 -1.18 1.00
C PHE A 147 -30.72 -1.93 0.78
N GLN A 148 -30.68 -3.11 0.19
CA GLN A 148 -31.86 -3.93 -0.01
C GLN A 148 -32.51 -4.32 1.32
N GLU A 149 -31.73 -4.72 2.34
CA GLU A 149 -32.26 -5.04 3.66
C GLU A 149 -32.96 -3.82 4.29
N MET A 150 -32.35 -2.64 4.20
CA MET A 150 -32.94 -1.40 4.70
C MET A 150 -34.29 -1.09 4.01
N MET A 151 -34.32 -1.21 2.68
CA MET A 151 -35.51 -0.90 1.90
C MET A 151 -36.62 -1.93 2.10
N LEU A 152 -36.29 -3.21 2.20
CA LEU A 152 -37.28 -4.28 2.52
C LEU A 152 -37.87 -4.07 3.91
N ALA A 153 -37.05 -3.78 4.91
CA ALA A 153 -37.54 -3.51 6.27
C ALA A 153 -38.49 -2.32 6.32
N TYR A 154 -38.25 -1.28 5.53
CA TYR A 154 -39.19 -0.17 5.39
C TYR A 154 -40.47 -0.54 4.66
N HIS A 155 -40.35 -1.30 3.55
CA HIS A 155 -41.47 -1.73 2.74
C HIS A 155 -42.44 -2.59 3.57
N ASP A 156 -41.90 -3.56 4.31
CA ASP A 156 -42.69 -4.57 5.04
C ASP A 156 -43.18 -4.10 6.42
N ALA A 157 -42.72 -2.93 6.88
CA ALA A 157 -43.13 -2.36 8.14
C ALA A 157 -44.63 -1.97 8.14
N ALA A 158 -45.31 -2.26 9.24
CA ALA A 158 -46.68 -1.79 9.47
C ALA A 158 -46.75 -0.25 9.40
N PRO A 159 -47.90 0.33 9.02
CA PRO A 159 -48.07 1.78 8.94
C PRO A 159 -47.67 2.52 10.20
N THR A 160 -47.91 1.94 11.37
CA THR A 160 -47.54 2.46 12.69
C THR A 160 -46.02 2.49 12.94
N ASP A 161 -45.27 1.66 12.22
CA ASP A 161 -43.81 1.48 12.41
C ASP A 161 -42.99 2.09 11.28
N LYS A 162 -43.62 2.67 10.27
CA LYS A 162 -42.95 3.25 9.10
C LYS A 162 -41.86 4.28 9.48
N GLU A 163 -42.11 5.12 10.47
CA GLU A 163 -41.19 6.10 10.95
C GLU A 163 -39.92 5.46 11.55
N LYS A 164 -40.08 4.41 12.33
CA LYS A 164 -38.99 3.61 12.91
C LYS A 164 -38.09 2.98 11.86
N TYR A 165 -38.65 2.56 10.73
CA TYR A 165 -37.92 1.90 9.65
C TYR A 165 -37.59 2.83 8.49
N ALA A 166 -37.81 4.12 8.63
CA ALA A 166 -37.50 5.10 7.57
C ALA A 166 -36.05 5.00 7.10
N PRO A 167 -35.80 4.98 5.79
CA PRO A 167 -34.45 4.96 5.24
C PRO A 167 -33.67 6.20 5.67
N SER A 168 -32.45 5.98 6.18
CA SER A 168 -31.52 7.05 6.50
C SER A 168 -30.08 6.58 6.25
N LEU A 169 -29.17 7.54 6.10
CA LEU A 169 -27.75 7.23 5.90
C LEU A 169 -27.17 6.53 7.13
N GLU A 170 -27.54 6.94 8.33
CA GLU A 170 -27.10 6.34 9.58
C GLU A 170 -27.52 4.87 9.67
N ARG A 171 -28.80 4.58 9.40
CA ARG A 171 -29.32 3.22 9.36
C ARG A 171 -28.63 2.35 8.31
N LEU A 172 -28.43 2.89 7.11
CA LEU A 172 -27.70 2.19 6.05
C LEU A 172 -26.26 1.88 6.48
N TYR A 173 -25.61 2.83 7.13
CA TYR A 173 -24.25 2.64 7.64
C TYR A 173 -24.16 1.53 8.68
N ASP A 174 -25.10 1.47 9.62
CA ASP A 174 -25.14 0.43 10.65
C ASP A 174 -25.37 -0.96 10.07
N ILE A 175 -26.30 -1.11 9.12
CA ILE A 175 -26.57 -2.36 8.43
C ILE A 175 -25.34 -2.77 7.60
N TYR A 176 -24.78 -1.85 6.82
CA TYR A 176 -23.57 -2.09 6.03
C TYR A 176 -22.39 -2.54 6.92
N ARG A 177 -22.16 -1.85 8.02
CA ARG A 177 -21.13 -2.19 8.99
C ARG A 177 -21.33 -3.58 9.58
N ALA A 178 -22.57 -3.99 9.86
CA ALA A 178 -22.87 -5.32 10.36
C ALA A 178 -22.55 -6.42 9.32
N HIS A 179 -22.93 -6.22 8.06
CA HIS A 179 -22.60 -7.12 6.97
C HIS A 179 -21.09 -7.19 6.70
N LEU A 180 -20.40 -6.06 6.72
CA LEU A 180 -18.94 -6.01 6.53
C LEU A 180 -18.21 -6.78 7.65
N LYS A 181 -18.64 -6.61 8.90
CA LYS A 181 -18.09 -7.39 10.04
C LYS A 181 -18.28 -8.90 9.86
N ARG A 182 -19.44 -9.34 9.36
CA ARG A 182 -19.69 -10.75 9.04
C ARG A 182 -18.76 -11.26 7.94
N ALA A 183 -18.61 -10.50 6.85
CA ALA A 183 -17.72 -10.85 5.76
C ALA A 183 -16.26 -10.97 6.23
N VAL A 184 -15.78 -10.02 7.02
CA VAL A 184 -14.42 -10.06 7.60
C VAL A 184 -14.24 -11.27 8.50
N LYS A 185 -15.25 -11.60 9.34
CA LYS A 185 -15.18 -12.80 10.18
C LYS A 185 -15.06 -14.08 9.36
N VAL A 186 -15.88 -14.23 8.32
CA VAL A 186 -15.81 -15.41 7.43
C VAL A 186 -14.43 -15.54 6.79
N ILE A 187 -13.85 -14.43 6.34
CA ILE A 187 -12.49 -14.41 5.78
C ILE A 187 -11.45 -14.84 6.82
N ALA A 188 -11.53 -14.28 8.03
CA ALA A 188 -10.61 -14.65 9.10
C ALA A 188 -10.71 -16.15 9.43
N ASP A 189 -11.91 -16.68 9.53
CA ASP A 189 -12.15 -18.12 9.77
C ASP A 189 -11.60 -18.99 8.61
N CYS A 190 -11.76 -18.55 7.37
CA CYS A 190 -11.20 -19.24 6.20
C CYS A 190 -9.67 -19.22 6.19
N VAL A 191 -9.05 -18.08 6.48
CA VAL A 191 -7.58 -17.96 6.53
C VAL A 191 -7.03 -18.84 7.64
N GLU A 192 -7.64 -18.82 8.82
CA GLU A 192 -7.25 -19.69 9.93
C GLU A 192 -7.36 -21.17 9.58
N PHE A 193 -8.45 -21.57 8.92
CA PHE A 193 -8.63 -22.93 8.42
C PHE A 193 -7.50 -23.35 7.47
N TYR A 194 -7.16 -22.50 6.49
CA TYR A 194 -6.08 -22.80 5.56
C TYR A 194 -4.71 -22.85 6.24
N ASN A 195 -4.43 -21.98 7.19
CA ASN A 195 -3.18 -21.99 7.94
C ASN A 195 -2.95 -23.30 8.69
N GLN A 196 -4.01 -23.94 9.19
CA GLN A 196 -3.94 -25.23 9.86
C GLN A 196 -3.53 -26.40 8.96
N TYR A 197 -3.68 -26.25 7.64
CA TYR A 197 -3.32 -27.29 6.65
C TYR A 197 -1.99 -27.04 5.95
N GLN A 198 -1.33 -25.91 6.21
CA GLN A 198 -0.04 -25.60 5.60
C GLN A 198 1.16 -25.94 6.50
N HIS A 199 0.91 -26.43 7.67
CA HIS A 199 1.88 -26.94 8.66
C HIS A 199 1.65 -28.44 8.85
#